data_40d3189593f75f22d8a24737a602e4db
#
_entry.id   40d3189593f75f22d8a24737a602e4db
#
_cell.length_a   1.000
_cell.length_b   1.000
_cell.length_c   1.000
_cell.angle_alpha   90.00
_cell.angle_beta   90.00
_cell.angle_gamma   90.00
#
_symmetry.space_group_name_H-M   'P 1'
#
loop_
_entity.id
_entity.type
_entity.pdbx_description
1 polymer ?
#
loop_
_entity_poly.entity_id
_entity_poly.type
_entity_poly.pdbx_seq_one_letter_code
_entity_poly.pdbx_strand_id
1 'polypeptide(L)'
;MRVAYFPDSFHEVNGVAHTSRQFEAFARRRNLPFLSVRAGERAERYMAECEVASVELKRGFLSFALEKDLRFDVGFLRHLPYIVQAVENFKPDIVHITGPSELGMIGAYLAHRMHVPLVASWHTNVHEYAAKRSSWFLRFLPVGQSTSAAMHIKQVTLWATARFYKRAQLLFAPNAELCRLLERKTGRRCLLMPRGVDTELFSPARRERDAGDGSFVLGFVGRLSIEKNVMLLARVAEQLRASGLTNFRFLIIGHGAEDAWLREHLPDAEFPGVLRGVELARAYANMDLFVFPSHTDTFGNVILEALASGVPAVVTPDGGPRYIVRDGETGAVAEDGKFAAAVAGILRDPARHAEMRRAARKYALGASWDAVFEGVYAAYETVAVPKRRAAGIKAAL
;
A
#
# COMPACT_ATOMS: atom_id res chain seq x y z
N MET A 1 8.86 -7.25 -22.67
CA MET A 1 7.61 -6.43 -22.61
C MET A 1 7.99 -5.03 -22.15
N ARG A 2 7.60 -4.00 -22.87
CA ARG A 2 7.92 -2.58 -22.61
C ARG A 2 6.73 -1.92 -21.91
N VAL A 3 6.90 -1.46 -20.68
CA VAL A 3 5.83 -0.90 -19.86
C VAL A 3 5.99 0.60 -19.70
N ALA A 4 5.00 1.39 -20.11
CA ALA A 4 4.92 2.82 -19.78
C ALA A 4 4.01 2.99 -18.55
N TYR A 5 4.57 3.50 -17.46
CA TYR A 5 3.93 3.60 -16.14
C TYR A 5 3.67 5.06 -15.77
N PHE A 6 2.43 5.36 -15.38
CA PHE A 6 1.93 6.69 -15.04
C PHE A 6 1.41 6.71 -13.59
N PRO A 7 2.29 6.88 -12.61
CA PRO A 7 1.88 6.91 -11.20
C PRO A 7 1.26 8.26 -10.81
N ASP A 8 0.19 8.22 -10.00
CA ASP A 8 -0.41 9.42 -9.40
C ASP A 8 0.51 10.08 -8.37
N SER A 9 1.35 9.27 -7.71
CA SER A 9 2.32 9.69 -6.70
C SER A 9 3.61 8.92 -6.85
N PHE A 10 4.75 9.61 -6.65
CA PHE A 10 6.08 9.00 -6.71
C PHE A 10 7.02 9.51 -5.60
N HIS A 11 7.06 10.82 -5.37
CA HIS A 11 7.94 11.46 -4.39
C HIS A 11 7.29 11.66 -3.02
N GLU A 12 5.97 11.60 -2.96
CA GLU A 12 5.17 11.82 -1.77
C GLU A 12 5.38 10.72 -0.71
N VAL A 13 5.04 11.03 0.54
CA VAL A 13 5.12 10.07 1.65
C VAL A 13 3.78 9.36 1.81
N ASN A 14 3.45 8.51 0.83
CA ASN A 14 2.23 7.70 0.87
C ASN A 14 2.46 6.31 0.27
N GLY A 15 1.49 5.41 0.45
CA GLY A 15 1.60 4.03 0.00
C GLY A 15 1.61 3.85 -1.50
N VAL A 16 1.02 4.77 -2.28
CA VAL A 16 1.05 4.72 -3.76
C VAL A 16 2.46 5.04 -4.25
N ALA A 17 3.04 6.12 -3.73
CA ALA A 17 4.42 6.51 -4.05
C ALA A 17 5.43 5.42 -3.66
N HIS A 18 5.23 4.78 -2.51
CA HIS A 18 6.07 3.65 -2.12
C HIS A 18 5.98 2.49 -3.13
N THR A 19 4.76 2.08 -3.50
CA THR A 19 4.54 1.03 -4.51
C THR A 19 5.15 1.40 -5.85
N SER A 20 5.01 2.66 -6.28
CA SER A 20 5.55 3.15 -7.56
C SER A 20 7.08 3.10 -7.60
N ARG A 21 7.74 3.51 -6.51
CA ARG A 21 9.20 3.39 -6.37
C ARG A 21 9.68 1.94 -6.37
N GLN A 22 8.97 1.06 -5.69
CA GLN A 22 9.31 -0.37 -5.66
C GLN A 22 9.12 -1.01 -7.04
N PHE A 23 8.12 -0.56 -7.81
CA PHE A 23 7.90 -1.08 -9.15
C PHE A 23 9.02 -0.67 -10.12
N GLU A 24 9.44 0.60 -10.08
CA GLU A 24 10.61 1.07 -10.86
C GLU A 24 11.89 0.34 -10.42
N ALA A 25 12.11 0.17 -9.11
CA ALA A 25 13.26 -0.56 -8.58
C ALA A 25 13.26 -2.04 -9.00
N PHE A 26 12.11 -2.69 -9.02
CA PHE A 26 11.96 -4.06 -9.54
C PHE A 26 12.34 -4.14 -11.02
N ALA A 27 11.80 -3.22 -11.87
CA ALA A 27 12.11 -3.18 -13.28
C ALA A 27 13.63 -3.00 -13.50
N ARG A 28 14.28 -2.15 -12.69
CA ARG A 28 15.72 -1.91 -12.72
C ARG A 28 16.53 -3.17 -12.35
N ARG A 29 16.17 -3.84 -11.23
CA ARG A 29 16.85 -5.08 -10.80
C ARG A 29 16.72 -6.21 -11.83
N ARG A 30 15.58 -6.29 -12.51
CA ARG A 30 15.28 -7.32 -13.53
C ARG A 30 15.67 -6.90 -14.93
N ASN A 31 16.26 -5.71 -15.12
CA ASN A 31 16.62 -5.13 -16.42
C ASN A 31 15.45 -5.18 -17.42
N LEU A 32 14.25 -4.78 -16.98
CA LEU A 32 13.04 -4.79 -17.79
C LEU A 32 12.83 -3.41 -18.46
N PRO A 33 12.43 -3.35 -19.74
CA PRO A 33 12.09 -2.09 -20.39
C PRO A 33 10.93 -1.38 -19.71
N PHE A 34 11.21 -0.27 -19.05
CA PHE A 34 10.25 0.44 -18.21
C PHE A 34 10.42 1.96 -18.35
N LEU A 35 9.32 2.66 -18.63
CA LEU A 35 9.26 4.12 -18.69
C LEU A 35 8.34 4.64 -17.61
N SER A 36 8.87 5.35 -16.61
CA SER A 36 8.09 6.04 -15.58
C SER A 36 7.86 7.50 -15.94
N VAL A 37 6.61 7.90 -16.15
CA VAL A 37 6.23 9.31 -16.39
C VAL A 37 5.62 9.85 -15.12
N ARG A 38 6.30 10.77 -14.45
CA ARG A 38 5.95 11.22 -13.09
C ARG A 38 5.98 12.75 -12.95
N ALA A 39 5.17 13.25 -12.02
CA ALA A 39 5.20 14.64 -11.61
C ALA A 39 6.17 14.85 -10.44
N GLY A 40 6.91 15.94 -10.44
CA GLY A 40 7.89 16.27 -9.42
C GLY A 40 8.00 17.78 -9.18
N GLU A 41 8.95 18.18 -8.34
CA GLU A 41 9.25 19.59 -8.05
C GLU A 41 10.31 20.18 -8.97
N ARG A 42 11.05 19.33 -9.66
CA ARG A 42 12.17 19.73 -10.53
C ARG A 42 11.70 19.97 -11.96
N ALA A 43 12.55 20.64 -12.73
CA ALA A 43 12.33 20.85 -14.16
C ALA A 43 12.35 19.52 -14.94
N GLU A 44 11.78 19.54 -16.15
CA GLU A 44 11.76 18.42 -17.08
C GLU A 44 13.12 17.72 -17.17
N ARG A 45 13.14 16.44 -16.87
CA ARG A 45 14.33 15.59 -17.01
C ARG A 45 13.93 14.25 -17.58
N TYR A 46 14.56 13.89 -18.68
CA TYR A 46 14.63 12.53 -19.16
C TYR A 46 15.89 11.89 -18.59
N MET A 47 15.73 10.81 -17.85
CA MET A 47 16.83 10.01 -17.31
C MET A 47 16.64 8.58 -17.77
N ALA A 48 17.65 7.99 -18.36
CA ALA A 48 17.67 6.58 -18.73
C ALA A 48 18.89 5.92 -18.09
N GLU A 49 18.66 4.79 -17.48
CA GLU A 49 19.70 3.94 -16.91
C GLU A 49 19.36 2.49 -17.27
N CYS A 50 20.20 1.88 -18.07
CA CYS A 50 19.93 0.59 -18.70
C CYS A 50 18.59 0.60 -19.46
N GLU A 51 17.71 -0.35 -19.18
CA GLU A 51 16.38 -0.47 -19.80
C GLU A 51 15.30 0.35 -19.10
N VAL A 52 15.63 1.05 -18.00
CA VAL A 52 14.68 1.87 -17.23
C VAL A 52 14.88 3.34 -17.51
N ALA A 53 13.84 3.98 -18.02
CA ALA A 53 13.81 5.42 -18.25
C ALA A 53 12.75 6.10 -17.35
N SER A 54 12.99 7.34 -17.00
CA SER A 54 12.02 8.17 -16.29
C SER A 54 11.92 9.56 -16.92
N VAL A 55 10.70 10.08 -16.97
CA VAL A 55 10.37 11.45 -17.37
C VAL A 55 9.79 12.14 -16.14
N GLU A 56 10.51 13.10 -15.59
CA GLU A 56 10.05 13.90 -14.45
C GLU A 56 9.64 15.30 -14.92
N LEU A 57 8.43 15.72 -14.57
CA LEU A 57 7.79 16.92 -15.05
C LEU A 57 7.36 17.81 -13.90
N LYS A 58 7.74 19.08 -13.96
CA LYS A 58 7.44 20.04 -12.89
C LYS A 58 5.94 20.41 -12.88
N ARG A 59 5.32 20.32 -11.70
CA ARG A 59 3.98 20.89 -11.46
C ARG A 59 4.05 22.42 -11.53
N GLY A 60 3.03 23.06 -12.08
CA GLY A 60 2.92 24.51 -12.20
C GLY A 60 2.29 25.18 -10.97
N PHE A 61 2.14 26.49 -11.05
CA PHE A 61 1.51 27.30 -10.01
C PHE A 61 -0.01 27.07 -9.87
N LEU A 62 -0.66 26.50 -10.89
CA LEU A 62 -2.06 26.07 -10.86
C LEU A 62 -2.24 24.71 -10.17
N SER A 63 -1.21 24.21 -9.50
CA SER A 63 -1.24 22.99 -8.72
C SER A 63 -1.89 23.26 -7.37
N PHE A 64 -2.93 22.51 -7.03
CA PHE A 64 -3.57 22.54 -5.72
C PHE A 64 -3.56 21.17 -5.04
N ALA A 65 -3.49 21.18 -3.74
CA ALA A 65 -3.51 19.97 -2.93
C ALA A 65 -4.97 19.47 -2.79
N LEU A 66 -5.25 18.30 -3.35
CA LEU A 66 -6.49 17.56 -3.03
C LEU A 66 -6.40 16.95 -1.64
N GLU A 67 -5.21 16.51 -1.24
CA GLU A 67 -4.83 16.05 0.10
C GLU A 67 -3.41 16.48 0.45
N LYS A 68 -3.00 16.23 1.72
CA LYS A 68 -1.64 16.53 2.22
C LYS A 68 -0.56 15.93 1.31
N ASP A 69 -0.88 14.77 0.68
CA ASP A 69 0.05 13.95 -0.11
C ASP A 69 -0.45 13.70 -1.55
N LEU A 70 -1.51 14.39 -2.02
CA LEU A 70 -2.02 14.29 -3.39
C LEU A 70 -2.27 15.67 -3.96
N ARG A 71 -1.52 16.05 -4.99
CA ARG A 71 -1.64 17.32 -5.71
C ARG A 71 -2.15 17.09 -7.12
N PHE A 72 -2.95 18.03 -7.61
CA PHE A 72 -3.48 18.05 -8.97
C PHE A 72 -3.07 19.34 -9.66
N ASP A 73 -2.58 19.27 -10.89
CA ASP A 73 -2.19 20.43 -11.69
C ASP A 73 -3.04 20.54 -12.96
N VAL A 74 -3.97 21.49 -13.00
CA VAL A 74 -4.83 21.73 -14.17
C VAL A 74 -4.02 22.10 -15.41
N GLY A 75 -2.89 22.77 -15.24
CA GLY A 75 -1.99 23.17 -16.33
C GLY A 75 -1.04 22.07 -16.80
N PHE A 76 -1.14 20.83 -16.31
CA PHE A 76 -0.19 19.76 -16.62
C PHE A 76 -0.18 19.36 -18.10
N LEU A 77 -1.26 19.66 -18.83
CA LEU A 77 -1.36 19.43 -20.28
C LEU A 77 -0.30 20.20 -21.11
N ARG A 78 0.35 21.23 -20.55
CA ARG A 78 1.48 21.90 -21.20
C ARG A 78 2.64 20.96 -21.53
N HIS A 79 2.77 19.86 -20.77
CA HIS A 79 3.81 18.86 -20.96
C HIS A 79 3.43 17.76 -21.98
N LEU A 80 2.18 17.76 -22.49
CA LEU A 80 1.67 16.71 -23.35
C LEU A 80 2.55 16.44 -24.58
N PRO A 81 3.07 17.45 -25.34
CA PRO A 81 3.92 17.18 -26.49
C PRO A 81 5.19 16.41 -26.12
N TYR A 82 5.81 16.77 -25.00
CA TYR A 82 7.02 16.11 -24.50
C TYR A 82 6.75 14.68 -24.05
N ILE A 83 5.64 14.46 -23.32
CA ILE A 83 5.23 13.11 -22.89
C ILE A 83 4.93 12.23 -24.12
N VAL A 84 4.20 12.76 -25.11
CA VAL A 84 3.90 12.06 -26.37
C VAL A 84 5.20 11.59 -27.03
N GLN A 85 6.16 12.50 -27.23
CA GLN A 85 7.44 12.17 -27.86
C GLN A 85 8.20 11.09 -27.08
N ALA A 86 8.27 11.20 -25.76
CA ALA A 86 8.95 10.21 -24.92
C ALA A 86 8.31 8.83 -25.01
N VAL A 87 6.98 8.75 -24.98
CA VAL A 87 6.24 7.49 -25.06
C VAL A 87 6.28 6.88 -26.46
N GLU A 88 6.18 7.71 -27.52
CA GLU A 88 6.32 7.26 -28.90
C GLU A 88 7.72 6.70 -29.20
N ASN A 89 8.77 7.34 -28.67
CA ASN A 89 10.15 6.84 -28.76
C ASN A 89 10.35 5.55 -27.98
N PHE A 90 9.72 5.43 -26.80
CA PHE A 90 9.78 4.23 -25.97
C PHE A 90 9.03 3.05 -26.58
N LYS A 91 7.96 3.26 -27.36
CA LYS A 91 7.12 2.22 -28.01
C LYS A 91 6.64 1.15 -27.04
N PRO A 92 5.79 1.52 -26.05
CA PRO A 92 5.33 0.60 -25.05
C PRO A 92 4.47 -0.53 -25.65
N ASP A 93 4.51 -1.69 -25.01
CA ASP A 93 3.57 -2.81 -25.25
C ASP A 93 2.35 -2.70 -24.32
N ILE A 94 2.51 -2.03 -23.16
CA ILE A 94 1.49 -1.81 -22.13
C ILE A 94 1.61 -0.37 -21.61
N VAL A 95 0.47 0.26 -21.37
CA VAL A 95 0.38 1.48 -20.56
C VAL A 95 -0.32 1.12 -19.24
N HIS A 96 0.33 1.41 -18.12
CA HIS A 96 -0.21 1.18 -16.78
C HIS A 96 -0.37 2.50 -16.02
N ILE A 97 -1.59 2.78 -15.55
CA ILE A 97 -1.95 3.96 -14.77
C ILE A 97 -2.35 3.57 -13.34
N THR A 98 -2.15 4.44 -12.35
CA THR A 98 -2.51 4.15 -10.96
C THR A 98 -3.77 4.85 -10.47
N GLY A 99 -4.36 5.71 -11.27
CA GLY A 99 -5.60 6.41 -10.92
C GLY A 99 -6.03 7.46 -11.95
N PRO A 100 -7.09 8.19 -11.65
CA PRO A 100 -7.66 9.21 -12.55
C PRO A 100 -7.03 10.61 -12.39
N SER A 101 -5.73 10.67 -12.04
CA SER A 101 -4.97 11.93 -12.00
C SER A 101 -4.74 12.50 -13.41
N GLU A 102 -4.13 13.69 -13.48
CA GLU A 102 -3.66 14.27 -14.74
C GLU A 102 -2.78 13.31 -15.54
N LEU A 103 -1.86 12.63 -14.87
CA LEU A 103 -0.99 11.61 -15.47
C LEU A 103 -1.74 10.38 -15.93
N GLY A 104 -2.66 9.89 -15.10
CA GLY A 104 -3.52 8.75 -15.46
C GLY A 104 -4.42 9.05 -16.66
N MET A 105 -4.95 10.28 -16.77
CA MET A 105 -5.73 10.71 -17.93
C MET A 105 -4.88 10.80 -19.21
N ILE A 106 -3.66 11.35 -19.12
CA ILE A 106 -2.71 11.39 -20.22
C ILE A 106 -2.31 9.98 -20.64
N GLY A 107 -1.98 9.11 -19.69
CA GLY A 107 -1.66 7.70 -19.97
C GLY A 107 -2.80 6.97 -20.67
N ALA A 108 -4.04 7.14 -20.22
CA ALA A 108 -5.22 6.56 -20.86
C ALA A 108 -5.47 7.09 -22.28
N TYR A 109 -5.24 8.40 -22.50
CA TYR A 109 -5.30 9.01 -23.82
C TYR A 109 -4.24 8.43 -24.77
N LEU A 110 -2.99 8.31 -24.31
CA LEU A 110 -1.89 7.77 -25.11
C LEU A 110 -2.08 6.30 -25.44
N ALA A 111 -2.55 5.49 -24.49
CA ALA A 111 -2.90 4.08 -24.73
C ALA A 111 -3.92 3.94 -25.86
N HIS A 112 -4.97 4.77 -25.84
CA HIS A 112 -5.99 4.78 -26.89
C HIS A 112 -5.42 5.24 -28.25
N ARG A 113 -4.67 6.36 -28.28
CA ARG A 113 -4.07 6.93 -29.50
C ARG A 113 -3.09 5.96 -30.18
N MET A 114 -2.30 5.24 -29.39
CA MET A 114 -1.28 4.31 -29.87
C MET A 114 -1.79 2.88 -30.06
N HIS A 115 -3.07 2.61 -29.77
CA HIS A 115 -3.68 1.27 -29.80
C HIS A 115 -2.91 0.26 -28.93
N VAL A 116 -2.42 0.71 -27.76
CA VAL A 116 -1.71 -0.10 -26.78
C VAL A 116 -2.67 -0.45 -25.64
N PRO A 117 -2.66 -1.68 -25.11
CA PRO A 117 -3.49 -2.06 -23.97
C PRO A 117 -3.28 -1.14 -22.77
N LEU A 118 -4.39 -0.65 -22.19
CA LEU A 118 -4.42 0.10 -20.95
C LEU A 118 -4.68 -0.85 -19.80
N VAL A 119 -3.82 -0.78 -18.79
CA VAL A 119 -3.97 -1.46 -17.50
C VAL A 119 -4.07 -0.40 -16.42
N ALA A 120 -4.86 -0.65 -15.39
CA ALA A 120 -5.01 0.31 -14.31
C ALA A 120 -5.01 -0.37 -12.95
N SER A 121 -4.35 0.23 -11.96
CA SER A 121 -4.37 -0.22 -10.57
C SER A 121 -5.11 0.77 -9.67
N TRP A 122 -5.92 0.22 -8.75
CA TRP A 122 -6.66 1.00 -7.77
C TRP A 122 -5.88 1.01 -6.45
N HIS A 123 -5.32 2.16 -6.10
CA HIS A 123 -4.52 2.30 -4.89
C HIS A 123 -5.16 3.18 -3.81
N THR A 124 -6.10 4.05 -4.19
CA THR A 124 -6.69 5.06 -3.29
C THR A 124 -8.21 5.03 -3.37
N ASN A 125 -8.86 4.99 -2.22
CA ASN A 125 -10.32 5.07 -2.12
C ASN A 125 -10.80 6.52 -2.30
N VAL A 126 -10.62 7.10 -3.48
CA VAL A 126 -10.98 8.49 -3.82
C VAL A 126 -12.42 8.82 -3.40
N HIS A 127 -13.34 7.87 -3.54
CA HIS A 127 -14.76 8.04 -3.17
C HIS A 127 -14.98 8.18 -1.66
N GLU A 128 -14.17 7.52 -0.82
CA GLU A 128 -14.23 7.68 0.64
C GLU A 128 -13.66 9.03 1.08
N TYR A 129 -12.57 9.44 0.45
CA TYR A 129 -11.98 10.76 0.70
C TYR A 129 -12.90 11.90 0.27
N ALA A 130 -13.53 11.79 -0.90
CA ALA A 130 -14.51 12.78 -1.36
C ALA A 130 -15.68 12.92 -0.37
N ALA A 131 -16.21 11.81 0.15
CA ALA A 131 -17.28 11.81 1.15
C ALA A 131 -16.84 12.43 2.49
N LYS A 132 -15.65 12.09 2.99
CA LYS A 132 -15.12 12.67 4.24
C LYS A 132 -14.86 14.17 4.12
N ARG A 133 -14.36 14.64 2.99
CA ARG A 133 -14.08 16.06 2.77
C ARG A 133 -15.36 16.90 2.56
N SER A 134 -16.34 16.35 1.87
CA SER A 134 -17.64 17.00 1.73
C SER A 134 -18.38 17.12 3.06
N SER A 135 -18.18 16.21 4.01
CA SER A 135 -18.80 16.28 5.34
C SER A 135 -18.42 17.55 6.10
N TRP A 136 -17.21 18.12 5.89
CA TRP A 136 -16.82 19.39 6.49
C TRP A 136 -17.62 20.57 5.94
N PHE A 137 -17.92 20.59 4.64
CA PHE A 137 -18.78 21.60 4.03
C PHE A 137 -20.28 21.37 4.37
N LEU A 138 -20.67 20.09 4.50
CA LEU A 138 -22.03 19.68 4.78
C LEU A 138 -22.43 19.81 6.26
N ARG A 139 -21.49 20.16 7.16
CA ARG A 139 -21.76 20.35 8.61
C ARG A 139 -22.77 21.49 8.91
N PHE A 140 -22.99 22.37 7.93
CA PHE A 140 -23.99 23.44 8.04
C PHE A 140 -25.40 23.00 7.66
N LEU A 141 -25.57 21.76 7.13
CA LEU A 141 -26.89 21.18 6.82
C LEU A 141 -27.42 20.37 8.01
N PRO A 142 -28.74 20.22 8.14
CA PRO A 142 -29.34 19.32 9.13
C PRO A 142 -28.77 17.89 9.01
N VAL A 143 -28.58 17.22 10.15
CA VAL A 143 -27.86 15.93 10.24
C VAL A 143 -28.35 14.88 9.23
N GLY A 144 -29.64 14.75 9.02
CA GLY A 144 -30.22 13.81 8.04
C GLY A 144 -29.89 14.15 6.58
N GLN A 145 -29.85 15.44 6.23
CA GLN A 145 -29.52 15.89 4.88
C GLN A 145 -28.03 15.82 4.60
N SER A 146 -27.18 16.10 5.58
CA SER A 146 -25.72 15.99 5.47
C SER A 146 -25.27 14.55 5.22
N THR A 147 -25.88 13.57 5.88
CA THR A 147 -25.58 12.14 5.69
C THR A 147 -26.01 11.65 4.31
N SER A 148 -27.20 12.04 3.85
CA SER A 148 -27.71 11.69 2.53
C SER A 148 -26.87 12.31 1.41
N ALA A 149 -26.48 13.59 1.54
CA ALA A 149 -25.64 14.29 0.58
C ALA A 149 -24.22 13.66 0.51
N ALA A 150 -23.62 13.32 1.64
CA ALA A 150 -22.31 12.65 1.68
C ALA A 150 -22.37 11.28 1.00
N MET A 151 -23.45 10.52 1.21
CA MET A 151 -23.63 9.21 0.57
C MET A 151 -23.83 9.36 -0.94
N HIS A 152 -24.55 10.37 -1.38
CA HIS A 152 -24.74 10.66 -2.81
C HIS A 152 -23.41 11.06 -3.47
N ILE A 153 -22.61 11.92 -2.85
CA ILE A 153 -21.27 12.30 -3.32
C ILE A 153 -20.38 11.07 -3.43
N LYS A 154 -20.39 10.18 -2.43
CA LYS A 154 -19.65 8.92 -2.46
C LYS A 154 -20.06 8.06 -3.67
N GLN A 155 -21.36 7.93 -3.95
CA GLN A 155 -21.85 7.12 -5.06
C GLN A 155 -21.49 7.73 -6.42
N VAL A 156 -21.67 9.05 -6.59
CA VAL A 156 -21.33 9.75 -7.84
C VAL A 156 -19.82 9.66 -8.12
N THR A 157 -18.99 9.88 -7.10
CA THR A 157 -17.54 9.78 -7.24
C THR A 157 -17.11 8.35 -7.58
N LEU A 158 -17.70 7.35 -6.95
CA LEU A 158 -17.44 5.94 -7.25
C LEU A 158 -17.86 5.59 -8.69
N TRP A 159 -19.04 6.08 -9.12
CA TRP A 159 -19.52 5.88 -10.49
C TRP A 159 -18.60 6.51 -11.53
N ALA A 160 -18.19 7.78 -11.32
CA ALA A 160 -17.28 8.48 -12.23
C ALA A 160 -15.91 7.78 -12.32
N THR A 161 -15.38 7.36 -11.18
CA THR A 161 -14.11 6.62 -11.10
C THR A 161 -14.23 5.27 -11.80
N ALA A 162 -15.27 4.49 -11.55
CA ALA A 162 -15.52 3.23 -12.23
C ALA A 162 -15.68 3.41 -13.76
N ARG A 163 -16.35 4.51 -14.20
CA ARG A 163 -16.50 4.85 -15.62
C ARG A 163 -15.15 5.14 -16.29
N PHE A 164 -14.21 5.73 -15.56
CA PHE A 164 -12.85 5.93 -16.03
C PHE A 164 -12.10 4.59 -16.15
N TYR A 165 -12.13 3.76 -15.10
CA TYR A 165 -11.46 2.46 -15.08
C TYR A 165 -12.03 1.44 -16.09
N LYS A 166 -13.28 1.59 -16.51
CA LYS A 166 -13.90 0.75 -17.55
C LYS A 166 -13.16 0.80 -18.90
N ARG A 167 -12.29 1.83 -19.12
CA ARG A 167 -11.46 1.94 -20.33
C ARG A 167 -10.28 0.96 -20.32
N ALA A 168 -9.84 0.51 -19.16
CA ALA A 168 -8.76 -0.45 -19.04
C ALA A 168 -9.22 -1.86 -19.45
N GLN A 169 -8.31 -2.64 -20.03
CA GLN A 169 -8.51 -4.05 -20.36
C GLN A 169 -8.37 -4.94 -19.14
N LEU A 170 -7.50 -4.54 -18.21
CA LEU A 170 -7.23 -5.26 -16.97
C LEU A 170 -7.11 -4.27 -15.81
N LEU A 171 -7.65 -4.66 -14.67
CA LEU A 171 -7.58 -3.89 -13.43
C LEU A 171 -6.78 -4.64 -12.37
N PHE A 172 -6.20 -3.88 -11.45
CA PHE A 172 -5.59 -4.41 -10.24
C PHE A 172 -6.17 -3.70 -9.00
N ALA A 173 -6.30 -4.46 -7.91
CA ALA A 173 -6.69 -3.91 -6.61
C ALA A 173 -5.95 -4.62 -5.47
N PRO A 174 -5.77 -3.95 -4.31
CA PRO A 174 -4.96 -4.48 -3.23
C PRO A 174 -5.62 -5.62 -2.44
N ASN A 175 -6.93 -5.81 -2.57
CA ASN A 175 -7.66 -6.86 -1.87
C ASN A 175 -8.83 -7.42 -2.70
N ALA A 176 -9.32 -8.60 -2.32
CA ALA A 176 -10.35 -9.31 -3.06
C ALA A 176 -11.73 -8.60 -3.04
N GLU A 177 -12.02 -7.81 -2.01
CA GLU A 177 -13.28 -7.07 -1.92
C GLU A 177 -13.33 -5.96 -2.97
N LEU A 178 -12.24 -5.19 -3.08
CA LEU A 178 -12.10 -4.16 -4.12
C LEU A 178 -12.05 -4.77 -5.52
N CYS A 179 -11.40 -5.92 -5.72
CA CYS A 179 -11.47 -6.63 -7.00
C CYS A 179 -12.91 -6.92 -7.38
N ARG A 180 -13.68 -7.55 -6.49
CA ARG A 180 -15.11 -7.86 -6.74
C ARG A 180 -15.96 -6.61 -6.97
N LEU A 181 -15.69 -5.52 -6.24
CA LEU A 181 -16.37 -4.24 -6.45
C LEU A 181 -16.10 -3.67 -7.84
N LEU A 182 -14.82 -3.64 -8.24
CA LEU A 182 -14.40 -3.13 -9.56
C LEU A 182 -14.97 -3.99 -10.68
N GLU A 183 -14.93 -5.30 -10.59
CA GLU A 183 -15.52 -6.21 -11.58
C GLU A 183 -17.00 -5.95 -11.76
N ARG A 184 -17.78 -5.85 -10.66
CA ARG A 184 -19.22 -5.52 -10.73
C ARG A 184 -19.51 -4.15 -11.34
N LYS A 185 -18.67 -3.14 -11.04
CA LYS A 185 -18.91 -1.75 -11.49
C LYS A 185 -18.41 -1.47 -12.90
N THR A 186 -17.37 -2.17 -13.35
CA THR A 186 -16.71 -1.91 -14.64
C THR A 186 -16.98 -2.99 -15.69
N GLY A 187 -17.31 -4.21 -15.28
CA GLY A 187 -17.35 -5.37 -16.15
C GLY A 187 -15.98 -5.80 -16.66
N ARG A 188 -14.89 -5.34 -16.03
CA ARG A 188 -13.50 -5.68 -16.38
C ARG A 188 -12.91 -6.62 -15.38
N ARG A 189 -12.08 -7.56 -15.84
CA ARG A 189 -11.32 -8.47 -14.98
C ARG A 189 -10.43 -7.67 -14.04
N CYS A 190 -10.46 -7.99 -12.75
CA CYS A 190 -9.62 -7.38 -11.73
C CYS A 190 -8.80 -8.45 -11.01
N LEU A 191 -7.49 -8.27 -10.97
CA LEU A 191 -6.57 -9.17 -10.31
C LEU A 191 -6.03 -8.55 -9.02
N LEU A 192 -5.58 -9.39 -8.11
CA LEU A 192 -4.93 -8.94 -6.90
C LEU A 192 -3.55 -8.37 -7.23
N MET A 193 -3.30 -7.17 -6.74
CA MET A 193 -1.99 -6.54 -6.63
C MET A 193 -1.84 -6.04 -5.19
N PRO A 194 -1.58 -6.95 -4.25
CA PRO A 194 -1.34 -6.58 -2.87
C PRO A 194 -0.06 -5.74 -2.77
N ARG A 195 0.21 -5.20 -1.62
CA ARG A 195 1.50 -4.56 -1.39
C ARG A 195 2.53 -5.61 -0.99
N GLY A 196 3.74 -5.39 -1.42
CA GLY A 196 4.87 -6.23 -1.06
C GLY A 196 5.59 -5.70 0.18
N VAL A 197 6.54 -6.50 0.64
CA VAL A 197 7.48 -6.16 1.71
C VAL A 197 8.90 -6.48 1.25
N ASP A 198 9.87 -5.68 1.74
CA ASP A 198 11.28 -5.97 1.58
C ASP A 198 11.70 -7.06 2.57
N THR A 199 11.76 -8.29 2.10
CA THR A 199 12.07 -9.47 2.94
C THR A 199 13.57 -9.64 3.23
N GLU A 200 14.43 -8.88 2.61
CA GLU A 200 15.87 -8.82 2.93
C GLU A 200 16.11 -7.82 4.07
N LEU A 201 15.47 -6.66 3.98
CA LEU A 201 15.52 -5.65 5.03
C LEU A 201 14.83 -6.16 6.30
N PHE A 202 13.57 -6.59 6.19
CA PHE A 202 12.79 -7.14 7.30
C PHE A 202 12.97 -8.65 7.39
N SER A 203 13.74 -9.09 8.37
CA SER A 203 14.16 -10.50 8.49
C SER A 203 14.35 -10.90 9.95
N PRO A 204 14.00 -12.14 10.33
CA PRO A 204 14.31 -12.69 11.65
C PRO A 204 15.81 -12.70 11.97
N ALA A 205 16.68 -12.72 10.94
CA ALA A 205 18.13 -12.70 11.11
C ALA A 205 18.67 -11.40 11.76
N ARG A 206 17.82 -10.35 11.86
CA ARG A 206 18.17 -9.10 12.55
C ARG A 206 17.83 -9.11 14.03
N ARG A 207 17.34 -10.23 14.58
CA ARG A 207 17.06 -10.35 16.00
C ARG A 207 18.38 -10.41 16.77
N GLU A 208 18.56 -9.45 17.65
CA GLU A 208 19.75 -9.31 18.53
C GLU A 208 19.42 -9.69 19.98
N ARG A 209 18.14 -9.85 20.28
CA ARG A 209 17.67 -10.15 21.62
C ARG A 209 17.83 -11.63 21.94
N ASP A 210 18.41 -11.94 23.09
CA ASP A 210 18.56 -13.32 23.56
C ASP A 210 17.22 -13.97 23.88
N ALA A 211 17.10 -15.27 23.62
CA ALA A 211 15.91 -16.05 23.97
C ALA A 211 15.67 -16.12 25.50
N GLY A 212 16.66 -15.76 26.31
CA GLY A 212 16.63 -15.79 27.77
C GLY A 212 16.26 -14.48 28.46
N ASP A 213 15.92 -13.41 27.72
CA ASP A 213 15.53 -12.10 28.28
C ASP A 213 14.23 -12.16 29.13
N GLY A 214 13.56 -13.31 29.18
CA GLY A 214 12.42 -13.58 30.10
C GLY A 214 11.18 -12.72 29.93
N SER A 215 11.24 -11.60 29.18
CA SER A 215 10.13 -10.66 28.98
C SER A 215 9.68 -10.63 27.55
N PHE A 216 8.37 -10.69 27.28
CA PHE A 216 7.83 -10.55 25.93
C PHE A 216 7.82 -9.08 25.48
N VAL A 217 8.18 -8.82 24.22
CA VAL A 217 8.10 -7.51 23.59
C VAL A 217 6.87 -7.45 22.68
N LEU A 218 5.89 -6.64 23.08
CA LEU A 218 4.68 -6.35 22.30
C LEU A 218 4.93 -5.08 21.49
N GLY A 219 5.01 -5.21 20.17
CA GLY A 219 5.35 -4.10 19.28
C GLY A 219 4.15 -3.40 18.67
N PHE A 220 4.22 -2.09 18.57
CA PHE A 220 3.34 -1.27 17.74
C PHE A 220 4.21 -0.34 16.88
N VAL A 221 3.85 -0.21 15.60
CA VAL A 221 4.50 0.74 14.66
C VAL A 221 3.42 1.50 13.92
N GLY A 222 3.45 2.83 14.01
CA GLY A 222 2.49 3.65 13.30
C GLY A 222 2.34 5.05 13.85
N ARG A 223 1.40 5.81 13.30
CA ARG A 223 1.02 7.10 13.83
C ARG A 223 0.29 6.91 15.16
N LEU A 224 0.70 7.65 16.19
CA LEU A 224 0.07 7.61 17.50
C LEU A 224 -1.16 8.52 17.50
N SER A 225 -2.32 7.96 17.09
CA SER A 225 -3.55 8.72 16.91
C SER A 225 -4.80 7.91 17.25
N ILE A 226 -5.89 8.59 17.55
CA ILE A 226 -7.20 7.98 17.87
C ILE A 226 -7.67 7.06 16.72
N GLU A 227 -7.44 7.45 15.47
CA GLU A 227 -7.83 6.64 14.30
C GLU A 227 -7.09 5.29 14.22
N LYS A 228 -5.91 5.19 14.85
CA LYS A 228 -5.14 3.95 15.00
C LYS A 228 -5.52 3.16 16.25
N ASN A 229 -6.49 3.68 17.03
CA ASN A 229 -7.01 3.05 18.25
C ASN A 229 -5.90 2.71 19.26
N VAL A 230 -4.84 3.55 19.32
CA VAL A 230 -3.66 3.27 20.17
C VAL A 230 -3.96 3.23 21.65
N MET A 231 -5.06 3.83 22.08
CA MET A 231 -5.53 3.77 23.47
C MET A 231 -5.92 2.34 23.91
N LEU A 232 -6.25 1.46 22.97
CA LEU A 232 -6.48 0.05 23.26
C LEU A 232 -5.23 -0.65 23.82
N LEU A 233 -4.01 -0.18 23.46
CA LEU A 233 -2.75 -0.75 23.97
C LEU A 233 -2.66 -0.69 25.49
N ALA A 234 -3.07 0.44 26.11
CA ALA A 234 -3.09 0.58 27.56
C ALA A 234 -4.10 -0.39 28.22
N ARG A 235 -5.31 -0.49 27.65
CA ARG A 235 -6.32 -1.46 28.13
C ARG A 235 -5.85 -2.91 27.98
N VAL A 236 -5.14 -3.21 26.90
CA VAL A 236 -4.52 -4.54 26.71
C VAL A 236 -3.49 -4.82 27.80
N ALA A 237 -2.62 -3.84 28.14
CA ALA A 237 -1.66 -3.99 29.23
C ALA A 237 -2.33 -4.29 30.58
N GLU A 238 -3.37 -3.54 30.92
CA GLU A 238 -4.15 -3.76 32.15
C GLU A 238 -4.76 -5.16 32.21
N GLN A 239 -5.42 -5.58 31.12
CA GLN A 239 -6.07 -6.90 31.04
C GLN A 239 -5.06 -8.06 31.07
N LEU A 240 -3.89 -7.91 30.44
CA LEU A 240 -2.82 -8.89 30.51
C LEU A 240 -2.30 -9.04 31.94
N ARG A 241 -2.00 -7.93 32.65
CA ARG A 241 -1.59 -7.95 34.05
C ARG A 241 -2.66 -8.57 34.94
N ALA A 242 -3.91 -8.18 34.76
CA ALA A 242 -5.04 -8.76 35.50
C ALA A 242 -5.22 -10.28 35.26
N SER A 243 -4.82 -10.78 34.08
CA SER A 243 -4.83 -12.20 33.75
C SER A 243 -3.60 -12.97 34.26
N GLY A 244 -2.69 -12.32 34.99
CA GLY A 244 -1.46 -12.91 35.52
C GLY A 244 -0.28 -12.95 34.55
N LEU A 245 -0.38 -12.34 33.38
CA LEU A 245 0.73 -12.18 32.46
C LEU A 245 1.41 -10.82 32.75
N THR A 246 2.54 -10.84 33.45
CA THR A 246 3.24 -9.63 33.93
C THR A 246 4.61 -9.41 33.29
N ASN A 247 5.21 -10.46 32.68
CA ASN A 247 6.53 -10.42 32.09
C ASN A 247 6.50 -9.96 30.62
N PHE A 248 5.95 -8.78 30.36
CA PHE A 248 5.95 -8.17 29.05
C PHE A 248 6.24 -6.67 29.13
N ARG A 249 6.69 -6.09 28.03
CA ARG A 249 6.77 -4.65 27.80
C ARG A 249 6.29 -4.28 26.41
N PHE A 250 5.86 -3.03 26.22
CA PHE A 250 5.55 -2.51 24.91
C PHE A 250 6.76 -1.80 24.29
N LEU A 251 6.90 -1.97 22.97
CA LEU A 251 7.79 -1.19 22.12
C LEU A 251 6.92 -0.42 21.12
N ILE A 252 6.76 0.89 21.34
CA ILE A 252 5.84 1.75 20.58
C ILE A 252 6.66 2.70 19.69
N ILE A 253 6.63 2.42 18.38
CA ILE A 253 7.43 3.14 17.37
C ILE A 253 6.52 4.05 16.56
N GLY A 254 6.81 5.33 16.57
CA GLY A 254 6.08 6.33 15.82
C GLY A 254 5.98 7.66 16.55
N HIS A 255 5.12 8.51 16.05
CA HIS A 255 4.82 9.82 16.63
C HIS A 255 3.37 10.19 16.34
N GLY A 256 2.75 11.00 17.21
CA GLY A 256 1.39 11.48 17.00
C GLY A 256 0.81 12.22 18.19
N ALA A 257 -0.45 12.62 18.09
CA ALA A 257 -1.13 13.42 19.11
C ALA A 257 -1.27 12.67 20.45
N GLU A 258 -1.33 11.34 20.39
CA GLU A 258 -1.55 10.49 21.58
C GLU A 258 -0.24 10.05 22.28
N ASP A 259 0.93 10.59 21.90
CA ASP A 259 2.23 10.20 22.47
C ASP A 259 2.29 10.49 23.99
N ALA A 260 1.91 11.67 24.40
CA ALA A 260 1.92 12.07 25.83
C ALA A 260 0.98 11.19 26.66
N TRP A 261 -0.23 10.93 26.15
CA TRP A 261 -1.21 10.05 26.82
C TRP A 261 -0.70 8.63 26.96
N LEU A 262 -0.08 8.07 25.91
CA LEU A 262 0.48 6.71 25.96
C LEU A 262 1.61 6.58 26.97
N ARG A 263 2.51 7.56 27.07
CA ARG A 263 3.59 7.56 28.07
C ARG A 263 3.07 7.60 29.50
N GLU A 264 1.99 8.32 29.74
CA GLU A 264 1.33 8.36 31.04
C GLU A 264 0.69 7.01 31.41
N HIS A 265 0.03 6.33 30.43
CA HIS A 265 -0.72 5.11 30.69
C HIS A 265 0.09 3.80 30.47
N LEU A 266 1.25 3.90 29.86
CA LEU A 266 2.21 2.80 29.64
C LEU A 266 3.62 3.21 30.09
N PRO A 267 3.84 3.48 31.37
CA PRO A 267 5.13 3.99 31.88
C PRO A 267 6.30 3.03 31.65
N ASP A 268 6.03 1.73 31.56
CA ASP A 268 7.04 0.67 31.32
C ASP A 268 7.31 0.43 29.82
N ALA A 269 6.66 1.20 28.92
CA ALA A 269 6.84 1.04 27.48
C ALA A 269 8.05 1.83 26.95
N GLU A 270 8.69 1.28 25.93
CA GLU A 270 9.75 1.96 25.20
C GLU A 270 9.17 2.77 24.04
N PHE A 271 9.58 4.06 23.93
CA PHE A 271 9.14 4.99 22.89
C PHE A 271 10.36 5.59 22.16
N PRO A 272 10.96 4.86 21.20
CA PRO A 272 12.15 5.36 20.48
C PRO A 272 11.83 6.45 19.44
N GLY A 273 10.55 6.83 19.30
CA GLY A 273 10.11 7.76 18.26
C GLY A 273 10.01 7.09 16.89
N VAL A 274 10.28 7.84 15.81
CA VAL A 274 10.17 7.34 14.43
C VAL A 274 11.48 6.68 14.01
N LEU A 275 11.46 5.36 13.82
CA LEU A 275 12.59 4.59 13.27
C LEU A 275 12.42 4.35 11.76
N ARG A 276 13.53 4.11 11.06
CA ARG A 276 13.55 3.86 9.61
C ARG A 276 14.64 2.85 9.23
N GLY A 277 14.50 2.24 8.03
CA GLY A 277 15.52 1.36 7.47
C GLY A 277 15.95 0.23 8.40
N VAL A 278 17.25 0.06 8.60
CA VAL A 278 17.81 -1.04 9.39
C VAL A 278 17.41 -0.98 10.87
N GLU A 279 17.31 0.23 11.45
CA GLU A 279 16.89 0.40 12.85
C GLU A 279 15.45 -0.07 13.06
N LEU A 280 14.53 0.29 12.15
CA LEU A 280 13.15 -0.18 12.19
C LEU A 280 13.09 -1.71 12.00
N ALA A 281 13.87 -2.25 11.07
CA ALA A 281 13.88 -3.70 10.81
C ALA A 281 14.43 -4.50 12.02
N ARG A 282 15.45 -3.96 12.70
CA ARG A 282 15.98 -4.53 13.94
C ARG A 282 14.93 -4.47 15.06
N ALA A 283 14.24 -3.35 15.18
CA ALA A 283 13.17 -3.20 16.16
C ALA A 283 12.06 -4.25 15.96
N TYR A 284 11.57 -4.44 14.73
CA TYR A 284 10.62 -5.52 14.43
C TYR A 284 11.16 -6.91 14.80
N ALA A 285 12.38 -7.24 14.39
CA ALA A 285 12.95 -8.57 14.65
C ALA A 285 13.04 -8.89 16.16
N ASN A 286 13.20 -7.86 17.00
CA ASN A 286 13.24 -7.98 18.45
C ASN A 286 11.87 -8.07 19.13
N MET A 287 10.77 -7.91 18.41
CA MET A 287 9.43 -8.14 18.93
C MET A 287 9.12 -9.64 19.04
N ASP A 288 8.23 -9.98 19.95
CA ASP A 288 7.68 -11.32 20.07
C ASP A 288 6.28 -11.39 19.46
N LEU A 289 5.50 -10.32 19.56
CA LEU A 289 4.18 -10.20 18.96
C LEU A 289 3.94 -8.75 18.52
N PHE A 290 3.37 -8.57 17.34
CA PHE A 290 2.96 -7.27 16.83
C PHE A 290 1.49 -7.03 17.16
N VAL A 291 1.16 -5.91 17.77
CA VAL A 291 -0.20 -5.56 18.20
C VAL A 291 -0.67 -4.32 17.47
N PHE A 292 -1.69 -4.48 16.62
CA PHE A 292 -2.12 -3.42 15.72
C PHE A 292 -3.65 -3.23 15.76
N PRO A 293 -4.17 -2.41 16.68
CA PRO A 293 -5.59 -2.28 16.96
C PRO A 293 -6.35 -1.33 16.01
N SER A 294 -5.81 -1.02 14.84
CA SER A 294 -6.41 -0.07 13.91
C SER A 294 -7.62 -0.63 13.17
N HIS A 295 -8.73 0.14 13.15
CA HIS A 295 -9.95 -0.17 12.39
C HIS A 295 -9.99 0.48 10.99
N THR A 296 -9.10 1.43 10.69
CA THR A 296 -9.23 2.32 9.52
C THR A 296 -8.18 2.11 8.43
N ASP A 297 -7.18 1.26 8.68
CA ASP A 297 -6.14 1.00 7.69
C ASP A 297 -6.67 0.29 6.45
N THR A 298 -6.37 0.84 5.29
CA THR A 298 -6.77 0.26 4.00
C THR A 298 -5.97 -0.99 3.63
N PHE A 299 -4.74 -1.12 4.17
CA PHE A 299 -3.87 -2.28 3.95
C PHE A 299 -3.11 -2.67 5.22
N GLY A 300 -2.13 -1.86 5.68
CA GLY A 300 -1.31 -2.15 6.85
C GLY A 300 0.07 -2.73 6.50
N ASN A 301 0.92 -1.96 5.79
CA ASN A 301 2.28 -2.38 5.43
C ASN A 301 3.10 -2.83 6.66
N VAL A 302 2.91 -2.16 7.80
CA VAL A 302 3.56 -2.46 9.08
C VAL A 302 3.33 -3.91 9.55
N ILE A 303 2.21 -4.51 9.16
CA ILE A 303 1.91 -5.92 9.47
C ILE A 303 2.78 -6.84 8.61
N LEU A 304 2.92 -6.55 7.30
CA LEU A 304 3.82 -7.31 6.43
C LEU A 304 5.28 -7.21 6.91
N GLU A 305 5.70 -6.04 7.39
CA GLU A 305 7.05 -5.82 7.95
C GLU A 305 7.26 -6.69 9.21
N ALA A 306 6.26 -6.75 10.10
CA ALA A 306 6.27 -7.64 11.26
C ALA A 306 6.35 -9.12 10.84
N LEU A 307 5.44 -9.57 9.96
CA LEU A 307 5.44 -10.95 9.47
C LEU A 307 6.74 -11.32 8.76
N ALA A 308 7.31 -10.39 7.98
CA ALA A 308 8.62 -10.59 7.32
C ALA A 308 9.76 -10.75 8.32
N SER A 309 9.69 -10.07 9.45
CA SER A 309 10.61 -10.22 10.57
C SER A 309 10.34 -11.48 11.43
N GLY A 310 9.41 -12.34 10.99
CA GLY A 310 9.02 -13.54 11.73
C GLY A 310 8.25 -13.22 13.01
N VAL A 311 7.51 -12.12 13.06
CA VAL A 311 6.73 -11.68 14.22
C VAL A 311 5.25 -11.83 13.89
N PRO A 312 4.51 -12.71 14.60
CA PRO A 312 3.07 -12.85 14.42
C PRO A 312 2.36 -11.55 14.80
N ALA A 313 1.15 -11.33 14.26
CA ALA A 313 0.41 -10.11 14.51
C ALA A 313 -0.99 -10.37 15.07
N VAL A 314 -1.43 -9.55 16.04
CA VAL A 314 -2.83 -9.47 16.45
C VAL A 314 -3.42 -8.18 15.90
N VAL A 315 -4.53 -8.31 15.16
CA VAL A 315 -5.20 -7.21 14.45
C VAL A 315 -6.70 -7.21 14.73
N THR A 316 -7.36 -6.09 14.45
CA THR A 316 -8.83 -5.99 14.52
C THR A 316 -9.50 -6.58 13.26
N PRO A 317 -10.79 -6.96 13.34
CA PRO A 317 -11.53 -7.55 12.22
C PRO A 317 -11.87 -6.54 11.10
N ASP A 318 -11.52 -5.27 11.28
CA ASP A 318 -11.84 -4.20 10.35
C ASP A 318 -10.64 -3.80 9.47
N GLY A 319 -10.95 -3.21 8.32
CA GLY A 319 -9.95 -2.67 7.40
C GLY A 319 -9.11 -3.73 6.67
N GLY A 320 -7.98 -3.29 6.16
CA GLY A 320 -7.03 -4.09 5.40
C GLY A 320 -6.21 -5.12 6.20
N PRO A 321 -5.85 -4.84 7.46
CA PRO A 321 -5.07 -5.73 8.32
C PRO A 321 -5.58 -7.18 8.37
N ARG A 322 -6.87 -7.38 8.47
CA ARG A 322 -7.51 -8.72 8.52
C ARG A 322 -7.27 -9.59 7.28
N TYR A 323 -6.95 -8.97 6.15
CA TYR A 323 -6.67 -9.72 4.91
C TYR A 323 -5.20 -10.15 4.81
N ILE A 324 -4.34 -9.63 5.68
CA ILE A 324 -2.90 -9.96 5.74
C ILE A 324 -2.68 -11.05 6.78
N VAL A 325 -3.31 -10.93 7.95
CA VAL A 325 -3.17 -11.92 9.03
C VAL A 325 -4.07 -13.12 8.74
N ARG A 326 -3.48 -14.32 8.71
CA ARG A 326 -4.20 -15.57 8.70
C ARG A 326 -4.47 -15.98 10.14
N ASP A 327 -5.73 -15.89 10.53
CA ASP A 327 -6.15 -16.19 11.90
C ASP A 327 -5.77 -17.61 12.33
N GLY A 328 -5.10 -17.74 13.47
CA GLY A 328 -4.58 -19.00 13.99
C GLY A 328 -3.29 -19.49 13.34
N GLU A 329 -2.84 -18.94 12.18
CA GLU A 329 -1.63 -19.36 11.46
C GLU A 329 -0.49 -18.31 11.57
N THR A 330 -0.74 -17.05 11.19
CA THR A 330 0.27 -15.99 11.22
C THR A 330 0.04 -14.96 12.31
N GLY A 331 -0.96 -15.19 13.14
CA GLY A 331 -1.39 -14.31 14.22
C GLY A 331 -2.84 -14.55 14.58
N ALA A 332 -3.52 -13.49 15.07
CA ALA A 332 -4.94 -13.56 15.40
C ALA A 332 -5.71 -12.32 14.93
N VAL A 333 -7.01 -12.52 14.61
CA VAL A 333 -7.96 -11.44 14.31
C VAL A 333 -8.95 -11.38 15.47
N ALA A 334 -8.97 -10.28 16.22
CA ALA A 334 -9.77 -10.16 17.44
C ALA A 334 -10.45 -8.79 17.56
N GLU A 335 -11.69 -8.78 17.99
CA GLU A 335 -12.40 -7.56 18.40
C GLU A 335 -11.73 -6.94 19.65
N ASP A 336 -11.92 -5.63 19.85
CA ASP A 336 -11.31 -4.87 20.96
C ASP A 336 -11.48 -5.55 22.32
N GLY A 337 -12.67 -6.07 22.62
CA GLY A 337 -12.96 -6.74 23.88
C GLY A 337 -12.28 -8.10 24.08
N LYS A 338 -11.79 -8.72 23.01
CA LYS A 338 -11.09 -10.01 23.01
C LYS A 338 -9.61 -9.89 22.70
N PHE A 339 -9.13 -8.67 22.42
CA PHE A 339 -7.79 -8.42 21.91
C PHE A 339 -6.70 -8.88 22.90
N ALA A 340 -6.83 -8.54 24.18
CA ALA A 340 -5.89 -8.99 25.21
C ALA A 340 -5.90 -10.51 25.40
N ALA A 341 -7.08 -11.16 25.32
CA ALA A 341 -7.18 -12.61 25.41
C ALA A 341 -6.49 -13.30 24.23
N ALA A 342 -6.58 -12.75 23.01
CA ALA A 342 -5.87 -13.26 21.86
C ALA A 342 -4.34 -13.13 22.02
N VAL A 343 -3.84 -11.98 22.51
CA VAL A 343 -2.43 -11.78 22.86
C VAL A 343 -1.96 -12.80 23.90
N ALA A 344 -2.68 -12.93 25.03
CA ALA A 344 -2.34 -13.87 26.07
C ALA A 344 -2.35 -15.33 25.59
N GLY A 345 -3.31 -15.71 24.76
CA GLY A 345 -3.42 -17.07 24.21
C GLY A 345 -2.24 -17.47 23.34
N ILE A 346 -1.65 -16.51 22.59
CA ILE A 346 -0.43 -16.76 21.80
C ILE A 346 0.79 -16.86 22.72
N LEU A 347 0.96 -15.94 23.68
CA LEU A 347 2.17 -15.87 24.50
C LEU A 347 2.26 -16.99 25.55
N ARG A 348 1.13 -17.53 25.98
CA ARG A 348 1.08 -18.65 26.95
C ARG A 348 1.38 -20.02 26.34
N ASP A 349 1.43 -20.11 25.00
CA ASP A 349 1.75 -21.33 24.28
C ASP A 349 3.03 -21.15 23.45
N PRO A 350 4.21 -21.46 24.00
CA PRO A 350 5.48 -21.27 23.31
C PRO A 350 5.61 -22.08 22.01
N ALA A 351 4.99 -23.28 21.96
CA ALA A 351 5.03 -24.13 20.77
C ALA A 351 4.25 -23.48 19.62
N ARG A 352 3.00 -23.07 19.90
CA ARG A 352 2.15 -22.34 18.96
C ARG A 352 2.76 -21.01 18.53
N HIS A 353 3.34 -20.25 19.45
CA HIS A 353 4.03 -19.00 19.14
C HIS A 353 5.20 -19.24 18.16
N ALA A 354 6.04 -20.26 18.40
CA ALA A 354 7.13 -20.60 17.51
C ALA A 354 6.64 -21.04 16.10
N GLU A 355 5.54 -21.77 16.03
CA GLU A 355 4.90 -22.14 14.75
C GLU A 355 4.40 -20.91 14.01
N MET A 356 3.69 -20.01 14.70
CA MET A 356 3.20 -18.75 14.12
C MET A 356 4.35 -17.88 13.60
N ARG A 357 5.48 -17.81 14.32
CA ARG A 357 6.67 -17.08 13.85
C ARG A 357 7.22 -17.63 12.54
N ARG A 358 7.28 -18.96 12.38
CA ARG A 358 7.69 -19.61 11.12
C ARG A 358 6.69 -19.37 10.01
N ALA A 359 5.39 -19.50 10.30
CA ALA A 359 4.32 -19.28 9.35
C ALA A 359 4.26 -17.80 8.89
N ALA A 360 4.43 -16.84 9.79
CA ALA A 360 4.53 -15.42 9.49
C ALA A 360 5.65 -15.13 8.48
N ARG A 361 6.86 -15.61 8.73
CA ARG A 361 7.98 -15.47 7.79
C ARG A 361 7.71 -16.12 6.44
N LYS A 362 7.21 -17.34 6.43
CA LYS A 362 6.87 -18.06 5.19
C LYS A 362 5.83 -17.31 4.36
N TYR A 363 4.80 -16.76 5.00
CA TYR A 363 3.78 -15.95 4.34
C TYR A 363 4.39 -14.70 3.69
N ALA A 364 5.21 -13.96 4.44
CA ALA A 364 5.82 -12.72 3.96
C ALA A 364 6.83 -12.93 2.82
N LEU A 365 7.54 -14.06 2.78
CA LEU A 365 8.40 -14.41 1.66
C LEU A 365 7.61 -14.53 0.34
N GLY A 366 6.39 -15.04 0.39
CA GLY A 366 5.49 -15.07 -0.76
C GLY A 366 4.83 -13.71 -1.10
N ALA A 367 4.93 -12.74 -0.19
CA ALA A 367 4.43 -11.37 -0.35
C ALA A 367 5.56 -10.36 -0.60
N SER A 368 6.69 -10.78 -1.15
CA SER A 368 7.77 -9.86 -1.53
C SER A 368 7.35 -8.96 -2.69
N TRP A 369 7.96 -7.78 -2.81
CA TRP A 369 7.71 -6.90 -3.96
C TRP A 369 8.01 -7.58 -5.28
N ASP A 370 9.03 -8.43 -5.35
CA ASP A 370 9.38 -9.18 -6.55
C ASP A 370 8.25 -10.14 -6.93
N ALA A 371 7.71 -10.92 -5.99
CA ALA A 371 6.59 -11.83 -6.24
C ALA A 371 5.33 -11.08 -6.71
N VAL A 372 5.04 -9.92 -6.11
CA VAL A 372 3.91 -9.06 -6.52
C VAL A 372 4.07 -8.60 -7.97
N PHE A 373 5.23 -8.06 -8.33
CA PHE A 373 5.43 -7.49 -9.67
C PHE A 373 5.66 -8.57 -10.73
N GLU A 374 6.21 -9.72 -10.40
CA GLU A 374 6.21 -10.89 -11.29
C GLU A 374 4.78 -11.30 -11.65
N GLY A 375 3.86 -11.32 -10.66
CA GLY A 375 2.44 -11.54 -10.92
C GLY A 375 1.79 -10.47 -11.80
N VAL A 376 2.18 -9.20 -11.64
CA VAL A 376 1.72 -8.09 -12.49
C VAL A 376 2.22 -8.27 -13.93
N TYR A 377 3.48 -8.63 -14.15
CA TYR A 377 4.02 -8.87 -15.48
C TYR A 377 3.38 -10.09 -16.16
N ALA A 378 3.15 -11.18 -15.42
CA ALA A 378 2.41 -12.34 -15.93
C ALA A 378 0.98 -11.97 -16.35
N ALA A 379 0.33 -11.08 -15.59
CA ALA A 379 -0.99 -10.57 -15.94
C ALA A 379 -0.98 -9.69 -17.19
N TYR A 380 0.06 -8.89 -17.41
CA TYR A 380 0.21 -8.10 -18.64
C TYR A 380 0.26 -8.98 -19.89
N GLU A 381 0.90 -10.15 -19.81
CA GLU A 381 0.96 -11.09 -20.93
C GLU A 381 -0.43 -11.53 -21.41
N THR A 382 -1.42 -11.53 -20.52
CA THR A 382 -2.80 -11.91 -20.86
C THR A 382 -3.55 -10.88 -21.70
N VAL A 383 -3.08 -9.62 -21.72
CA VAL A 383 -3.72 -8.52 -22.45
C VAL A 383 -2.80 -7.89 -23.51
N ALA A 384 -1.49 -8.18 -23.47
CA ALA A 384 -0.56 -7.73 -24.50
C ALA A 384 -0.93 -8.31 -25.87
N VAL A 385 -1.04 -7.45 -26.87
CA VAL A 385 -1.27 -7.89 -28.24
C VAL A 385 0.00 -8.61 -28.73
N PRO A 386 -0.11 -9.88 -29.20
CA PRO A 386 1.05 -10.55 -29.75
C PRO A 386 1.61 -9.70 -30.91
N LYS A 387 2.85 -9.25 -30.80
CA LYS A 387 3.54 -8.65 -31.96
C LYS A 387 3.54 -9.73 -33.04
N ARG A 388 2.75 -9.57 -34.12
CA ARG A 388 2.95 -10.36 -35.33
C ARG A 388 4.43 -10.23 -35.67
N ARG A 389 5.19 -11.31 -35.51
CA ARG A 389 6.53 -11.41 -36.08
C ARG A 389 6.35 -11.02 -37.55
N ALA A 390 6.95 -9.92 -37.96
CA ALA A 390 7.16 -9.64 -39.36
C ALA A 390 8.05 -10.77 -39.87
N ALA A 391 7.42 -11.88 -40.24
CA ALA A 391 8.04 -12.96 -40.98
C ALA A 391 8.44 -12.32 -42.30
N GLY A 392 9.73 -12.18 -42.51
CA GLY A 392 10.30 -11.73 -43.75
C GLY A 392 9.76 -12.57 -44.90
N ILE A 393 8.91 -11.98 -45.71
CA ILE A 393 8.73 -12.41 -47.07
C ILE A 393 9.88 -11.72 -47.86
N LYS A 394 11.05 -12.33 -47.80
CA LYS A 394 11.93 -12.34 -48.95
C LYS A 394 11.51 -13.55 -49.75
N ALA A 395 10.46 -13.39 -50.53
CA ALA A 395 10.21 -14.31 -51.67
C ALA A 395 11.15 -13.89 -52.77
N ALA A 396 11.86 -14.85 -53.29
CA ALA A 396 12.61 -14.78 -54.52
C ALA A 396 11.72 -14.31 -55.68
N LEU A 397 12.20 -13.40 -56.46
CA LEU A 397 12.16 -13.37 -57.92
C LEU A 397 13.27 -12.46 -58.39
#